data_a88508e51ef8a1c5138097be96c8d7e8
#
_entry.id   a88508e51ef8a1c5138097be96c8d7e8
#
_cell.length_a   1.000
_cell.length_b   1.000
_cell.length_c   1.000
_cell.angle_alpha   90.00
_cell.angle_beta   90.00
_cell.angle_gamma   90.00
#
_symmetry.space_group_name_H-M   'P 1'
#
loop_
_entity.id
_entity.type
_entity.pdbx_description
1 polymer ?
#
loop_
_entity_poly.entity_id
_entity_poly.type
_entity_poly.pdbx_seq_one_letter_code
_entity_poly.pdbx_strand_id
1 'polypeptide(L)'
;MNNVTLENLGIKLIKDVNYDEYMENENPRWRSECVEQCDFHSFDGLNLRYYHASQGEGKEPKGCIVMLHGYCGFWGKFHEVAHLFWQAGFDVFFLEQRGHGYSGRQIDDKDMVHVMDYADYIADVKTFMDKIVMPSAGKLPKIIYAHSMGGAIAALFLEEHPEYFDSAVLSSPMFSIKTGNTPKIAVKLLCTKIRLLH
;
A
#
# COMPACT_ATOMS: atom_id res chain seq x y z
N MET A 1 2.09 1.22 -32.99
CA MET A 1 2.11 1.19 -31.51
C MET A 1 3.50 1.64 -31.11
N ASN A 2 3.64 2.80 -30.48
CA ASN A 2 4.94 3.23 -29.98
C ASN A 2 5.33 2.27 -28.84
N ASN A 3 6.52 1.67 -28.94
CA ASN A 3 7.05 0.86 -27.87
C ASN A 3 7.24 1.74 -26.63
N VAL A 4 6.39 1.55 -25.62
CA VAL A 4 6.53 2.20 -24.32
C VAL A 4 7.68 1.50 -23.60
N THR A 5 8.83 2.18 -23.51
CA THR A 5 9.98 1.72 -22.72
C THR A 5 10.02 2.50 -21.41
N LEU A 6 10.63 1.94 -20.36
CA LEU A 6 10.80 2.61 -19.10
C LEU A 6 11.57 3.93 -19.22
N GLU A 7 12.56 3.96 -20.13
CA GLU A 7 13.31 5.17 -20.45
C GLU A 7 12.41 6.26 -21.05
N ASN A 8 11.44 5.88 -21.92
CA ASN A 8 10.48 6.82 -22.50
C ASN A 8 9.49 7.38 -21.46
N LEU A 9 9.34 6.72 -20.32
CA LEU A 9 8.55 7.18 -19.17
C LEU A 9 9.38 8.05 -18.21
N GLY A 10 10.67 8.25 -18.46
CA GLY A 10 11.57 8.98 -17.57
C GLY A 10 12.01 8.16 -16.35
N ILE A 11 11.77 6.85 -16.35
CA ILE A 11 12.15 5.96 -15.25
C ILE A 11 13.60 5.53 -15.44
N LYS A 12 14.45 5.92 -14.52
CA LYS A 12 15.84 5.44 -14.46
C LYS A 12 15.86 4.09 -13.77
N LEU A 13 16.08 3.02 -14.54
CA LEU A 13 16.29 1.69 -13.96
C LEU A 13 17.56 1.67 -13.12
N ILE A 14 17.42 1.19 -11.91
CA ILE A 14 18.55 0.93 -11.02
C ILE A 14 19.16 -0.39 -11.47
N LYS A 15 20.42 -0.35 -11.90
CA LYS A 15 21.19 -1.56 -12.21
C LYS A 15 21.84 -2.09 -10.93
N ASP A 16 22.02 -3.39 -10.83
CA ASP A 16 22.63 -4.03 -9.66
C ASP A 16 23.96 -3.39 -9.25
N VAL A 17 24.77 -2.99 -10.24
CA VAL A 17 26.08 -2.34 -10.01
C VAL A 17 26.00 -0.95 -9.35
N ASN A 18 24.82 -0.31 -9.37
CA ASN A 18 24.60 1.03 -8.84
C ASN A 18 23.56 1.00 -7.70
N TYR A 19 23.15 -0.18 -7.24
CA TYR A 19 22.09 -0.32 -6.25
C TYR A 19 22.49 0.27 -4.89
N ASP A 20 23.68 -0.02 -4.44
CA ASP A 20 24.20 0.50 -3.16
C ASP A 20 24.28 2.02 -3.18
N GLU A 21 24.85 2.60 -4.25
CA GLU A 21 24.93 4.05 -4.44
C GLU A 21 23.54 4.71 -4.45
N TYR A 22 22.59 4.10 -5.13
CA TYR A 22 21.20 4.56 -5.14
C TYR A 22 20.58 4.51 -3.75
N MET A 23 20.74 3.41 -3.02
CA MET A 23 20.17 3.22 -1.69
C MET A 23 20.83 4.10 -0.63
N GLU A 24 22.10 4.45 -0.80
CA GLU A 24 22.84 5.32 0.13
C GLU A 24 22.62 6.81 -0.13
N ASN A 25 22.38 7.23 -1.38
CA ASN A 25 22.35 8.63 -1.76
C ASN A 25 21.04 9.10 -2.39
N GLU A 26 20.63 8.51 -3.52
CA GLU A 26 19.48 9.04 -4.30
C GLU A 26 18.15 8.79 -3.56
N ASN A 27 17.92 7.59 -3.08
CA ASN A 27 16.67 7.21 -2.41
C ASN A 27 16.46 7.94 -1.06
N PRO A 28 17.44 8.05 -0.16
CA PRO A 28 17.30 8.83 1.07
C PRO A 28 17.05 10.32 0.79
N ARG A 29 17.72 10.88 -0.19
CA ARG A 29 17.51 12.27 -0.60
C ARG A 29 16.08 12.51 -1.10
N TRP A 30 15.59 11.67 -2.02
CA TRP A 30 14.22 11.75 -2.50
C TRP A 30 13.21 11.64 -1.35
N ARG A 31 13.42 10.68 -0.41
CA ARG A 31 12.55 10.53 0.75
C ARG A 31 12.53 11.78 1.63
N SER A 32 13.67 12.42 1.84
CA SER A 32 13.74 13.64 2.68
C SER A 32 13.17 14.87 2.00
N GLU A 33 13.26 14.97 0.68
CA GLU A 33 12.85 16.16 -0.06
C GLU A 33 11.41 16.08 -0.58
N CYS A 34 10.90 14.87 -0.89
CA CYS A 34 9.66 14.69 -1.63
C CYS A 34 8.60 13.82 -0.92
N VAL A 35 8.91 13.22 0.23
CA VAL A 35 7.98 12.33 0.92
C VAL A 35 7.56 12.89 2.26
N GLU A 36 6.29 13.16 2.40
CA GLU A 36 5.68 13.50 3.67
C GLU A 36 5.25 12.24 4.41
N GLN A 37 5.55 12.20 5.71
CA GLN A 37 5.13 11.15 6.63
C GLN A 37 4.04 11.69 7.53
N CYS A 38 2.84 11.14 7.43
CA CYS A 38 1.65 11.65 8.08
C CYS A 38 0.87 10.55 8.79
N ASP A 39 -0.05 10.97 9.65
CA ASP A 39 -0.98 10.09 10.34
C ASP A 39 -2.42 10.56 10.13
N PHE A 40 -3.36 9.63 10.21
CA PHE A 40 -4.79 9.93 10.25
C PHE A 40 -5.53 8.94 11.15
N HIS A 41 -6.68 9.34 11.66
CA HIS A 41 -7.55 8.45 12.42
C HIS A 41 -8.53 7.73 11.49
N SER A 42 -8.50 6.39 11.54
CA SER A 42 -9.41 5.54 10.79
C SER A 42 -10.86 5.64 11.30
N PHE A 43 -11.73 4.79 10.81
CA PHE A 43 -13.16 4.78 11.13
C PHE A 43 -13.46 4.49 12.61
N ASP A 44 -12.60 3.72 13.27
CA ASP A 44 -12.68 3.31 14.68
C ASP A 44 -11.79 4.16 15.62
N GLY A 45 -11.16 5.21 15.08
CA GLY A 45 -10.24 6.08 15.83
C GLY A 45 -8.81 5.57 15.91
N LEU A 46 -8.50 4.38 15.37
CA LEU A 46 -7.13 3.87 15.32
C LEU A 46 -6.25 4.79 14.47
N ASN A 47 -5.09 5.18 15.01
CA ASN A 47 -4.14 6.01 14.27
C ASN A 47 -3.38 5.19 13.24
N LEU A 48 -3.46 5.58 11.97
CA LEU A 48 -2.78 4.90 10.86
C LEU A 48 -1.78 5.84 10.21
N ARG A 49 -0.61 5.27 9.88
CA ARG A 49 0.49 5.96 9.20
C ARG A 49 0.32 5.86 7.69
N TYR A 50 0.61 6.96 7.00
CA TYR A 50 0.76 6.94 5.55
C TYR A 50 1.94 7.82 5.10
N TYR A 51 2.36 7.61 3.87
CA TYR A 51 3.40 8.38 3.21
C TYR A 51 2.85 8.93 1.91
N HIS A 52 3.15 10.19 1.64
CA HIS A 52 2.73 10.87 0.44
C HIS A 52 3.95 11.46 -0.27
N ALA A 53 4.21 11.02 -1.50
CA ALA A 53 5.22 11.59 -2.37
C ALA A 53 4.52 12.39 -3.48
N SER A 54 4.55 13.70 -3.37
CA SER A 54 3.97 14.63 -4.35
C SER A 54 4.99 14.99 -5.42
N GLN A 55 4.53 15.31 -6.64
CA GLN A 55 5.38 15.85 -7.70
C GLN A 55 5.86 17.29 -7.41
N GLY A 56 5.25 17.96 -6.41
CA GLY A 56 5.60 19.31 -6.01
C GLY A 56 4.86 20.40 -6.79
N GLU A 57 5.01 21.63 -6.30
CA GLU A 57 4.34 22.80 -6.88
C GLU A 57 4.75 23.03 -8.35
N GLY A 58 3.77 23.38 -9.17
CA GLY A 58 3.96 23.71 -10.59
C GLY A 58 4.16 22.51 -11.52
N LYS A 59 4.08 21.28 -11.01
CA LYS A 59 4.05 20.07 -11.81
C LYS A 59 2.64 19.49 -11.82
N GLU A 60 2.18 19.07 -13.00
CA GLU A 60 0.92 18.34 -13.13
C GLU A 60 1.21 16.84 -13.11
N PRO A 61 0.83 16.12 -12.03
CA PRO A 61 0.99 14.67 -11.99
C PRO A 61 0.07 14.00 -13.01
N LYS A 62 0.53 12.89 -13.57
CA LYS A 62 -0.26 12.07 -14.53
C LYS A 62 -1.47 11.38 -13.88
N GLY A 63 -1.47 11.31 -12.58
CA GLY A 63 -2.45 10.65 -11.73
C GLY A 63 -1.87 10.41 -10.34
N CYS A 64 -2.60 9.69 -9.51
CA CYS A 64 -2.04 9.23 -8.23
C CYS A 64 -2.10 7.70 -8.11
N ILE A 65 -1.11 7.13 -7.44
CA ILE A 65 -1.02 5.71 -7.14
C ILE A 65 -1.19 5.51 -5.65
N VAL A 66 -2.20 4.74 -5.27
CA VAL A 66 -2.43 4.30 -3.90
C VAL A 66 -1.84 2.91 -3.72
N MET A 67 -0.88 2.77 -2.81
CA MET A 67 -0.15 1.53 -2.60
C MET A 67 -0.62 0.81 -1.33
N LEU A 68 -0.98 -0.49 -1.46
CA LEU A 68 -1.28 -1.39 -0.35
C LEU A 68 -0.25 -2.52 -0.31
N HIS A 69 0.43 -2.67 0.82
CA HIS A 69 1.48 -3.68 1.02
C HIS A 69 0.92 -5.05 1.43
N GLY A 70 1.76 -6.08 1.34
CA GLY A 70 1.45 -7.43 1.83
C GLY A 70 1.67 -7.61 3.33
N TYR A 71 1.40 -8.82 3.82
CA TYR A 71 1.63 -9.21 5.21
C TYR A 71 3.07 -8.91 5.64
N CYS A 72 3.25 -8.38 6.85
CA CYS A 72 4.53 -7.90 7.37
C CYS A 72 5.23 -6.85 6.47
N GLY A 73 4.48 -6.18 5.60
CA GLY A 73 4.97 -5.05 4.82
C GLY A 73 4.98 -3.76 5.65
N PHE A 74 5.79 -2.80 5.23
CA PHE A 74 5.85 -1.45 5.76
C PHE A 74 6.61 -0.56 4.77
N TRP A 75 6.58 0.75 4.97
CA TRP A 75 7.22 1.72 4.07
C TRP A 75 8.66 1.38 3.70
N GLY A 76 9.48 0.95 4.67
CA GLY A 76 10.88 0.61 4.45
C GLY A 76 11.15 -0.50 3.41
N LYS A 77 10.13 -1.29 3.06
CA LYS A 77 10.23 -2.32 2.00
C LYS A 77 9.68 -1.88 0.65
N PHE A 78 8.99 -0.73 0.60
CA PHE A 78 8.23 -0.31 -0.60
C PHE A 78 8.64 1.06 -1.15
N HIS A 79 9.46 1.83 -0.41
CA HIS A 79 9.87 3.16 -0.87
C HIS A 79 10.62 3.17 -2.20
N GLU A 80 11.30 2.07 -2.54
CA GLU A 80 11.95 1.91 -3.85
C GLU A 80 10.92 1.86 -4.98
N VAL A 81 9.89 1.01 -4.83
CA VAL A 81 8.79 0.90 -5.79
C VAL A 81 8.00 2.22 -5.87
N ALA A 82 7.79 2.88 -4.73
CA ALA A 82 7.15 4.19 -4.68
C ALA A 82 7.97 5.24 -5.44
N HIS A 83 9.30 5.22 -5.32
CA HIS A 83 10.18 6.14 -6.06
C HIS A 83 10.08 5.92 -7.58
N LEU A 84 10.00 4.68 -8.06
CA LEU A 84 9.82 4.39 -9.48
C LEU A 84 8.49 4.96 -10.01
N PHE A 85 7.40 4.85 -9.27
CA PHE A 85 6.12 5.46 -9.64
C PHE A 85 6.21 6.99 -9.63
N TRP A 86 6.87 7.56 -8.64
CA TRP A 86 7.08 9.00 -8.57
C TRP A 86 7.94 9.51 -9.74
N GLN A 87 9.02 8.82 -10.11
CA GLN A 87 9.82 9.12 -11.31
C GLN A 87 9.00 9.04 -12.60
N ALA A 88 8.03 8.13 -12.66
CA ALA A 88 7.10 8.03 -13.79
C ALA A 88 6.11 9.20 -13.89
N GLY A 89 6.10 10.11 -12.91
CA GLY A 89 5.28 11.32 -12.91
C GLY A 89 3.94 11.16 -12.19
N PHE A 90 3.81 10.21 -11.26
CA PHE A 90 2.62 10.05 -10.43
C PHE A 90 2.86 10.59 -9.01
N ASP A 91 1.82 11.13 -8.40
CA ASP A 91 1.77 11.25 -6.96
C ASP A 91 1.58 9.87 -6.34
N VAL A 92 2.23 9.61 -5.20
CA VAL A 92 2.19 8.29 -4.58
C VAL A 92 1.69 8.40 -3.15
N PHE A 93 0.68 7.62 -2.82
CA PHE A 93 0.15 7.45 -1.47
C PHE A 93 0.39 6.02 -1.02
N PHE A 94 1.12 5.84 0.07
CA PHE A 94 1.38 4.51 0.66
C PHE A 94 0.73 4.43 2.03
N LEU A 95 -0.20 3.51 2.21
CA LEU A 95 -0.84 3.24 3.50
C LEU A 95 -0.10 2.12 4.24
N GLU A 96 0.42 2.39 5.43
CA GLU A 96 0.77 1.32 6.37
C GLU A 96 -0.52 0.80 7.01
N GLN A 97 -0.90 -0.43 6.66
CA GLN A 97 -2.15 -1.03 7.10
C GLN A 97 -2.13 -1.27 8.62
N ARG A 98 -3.30 -1.28 9.27
CA ARG A 98 -3.40 -1.57 10.72
C ARG A 98 -2.58 -2.79 11.11
N GLY A 99 -1.95 -2.75 12.27
CA GLY A 99 -1.09 -3.83 12.75
C GLY A 99 0.29 -3.90 12.10
N HIS A 100 0.63 -2.99 11.17
CA HIS A 100 1.92 -3.00 10.45
C HIS A 100 2.66 -1.68 10.62
N GLY A 101 3.98 -1.73 10.44
CA GLY A 101 4.84 -0.56 10.49
C GLY A 101 4.60 0.30 11.72
N TYR A 102 4.41 1.60 11.49
CA TYR A 102 4.10 2.59 12.53
C TYR A 102 2.59 2.84 12.70
N SER A 103 1.74 2.16 11.93
CA SER A 103 0.29 2.18 12.14
C SER A 103 -0.11 1.54 13.46
N GLY A 104 -1.23 2.00 14.00
CA GLY A 104 -1.81 1.49 15.25
C GLY A 104 -2.12 0.00 15.21
N ARG A 105 -2.16 -0.59 16.38
CA ARG A 105 -2.46 -2.00 16.63
C ARG A 105 -3.67 -2.14 17.54
N GLN A 106 -4.42 -3.20 17.33
CA GLN A 106 -5.58 -3.53 18.17
C GLN A 106 -5.20 -4.36 19.41
N ILE A 107 -3.92 -4.74 19.52
CA ILE A 107 -3.35 -5.49 20.66
C ILE A 107 -2.04 -4.81 21.12
N ASP A 108 -1.65 -5.05 22.37
CA ASP A 108 -0.46 -4.44 22.98
C ASP A 108 0.87 -5.00 22.43
N ASP A 109 0.86 -6.23 21.92
CA ASP A 109 2.05 -6.87 21.34
C ASP A 109 2.40 -6.22 19.99
N LYS A 110 3.51 -5.47 19.97
CA LYS A 110 3.97 -4.74 18.79
C LYS A 110 4.62 -5.63 17.72
N ASP A 111 5.02 -6.83 18.08
CA ASP A 111 5.66 -7.78 17.16
C ASP A 111 4.64 -8.66 16.45
N MET A 112 3.40 -8.66 16.93
CA MET A 112 2.31 -9.43 16.34
C MET A 112 1.46 -8.60 15.39
N VAL A 113 1.26 -9.11 14.17
CA VAL A 113 0.23 -8.59 13.27
C VAL A 113 -1.10 -9.23 13.64
N HIS A 114 -2.04 -8.40 14.05
CA HIS A 114 -3.39 -8.84 14.41
C HIS A 114 -4.44 -7.87 13.87
N VAL A 115 -5.55 -8.41 13.45
CA VAL A 115 -6.77 -7.70 13.10
C VAL A 115 -7.97 -8.45 13.65
N MET A 116 -8.90 -7.74 14.29
CA MET A 116 -10.10 -8.34 14.87
C MET A 116 -11.05 -8.85 13.79
N ASP A 117 -11.25 -8.07 12.74
CA ASP A 117 -12.03 -8.43 11.58
C ASP A 117 -11.31 -8.01 10.30
N TYR A 118 -11.35 -8.88 9.29
CA TYR A 118 -10.73 -8.57 8.00
C TYR A 118 -11.40 -7.39 7.30
N ALA A 119 -12.68 -7.16 7.55
CA ALA A 119 -13.43 -6.00 7.05
C ALA A 119 -12.85 -4.66 7.54
N ASP A 120 -12.14 -4.65 8.67
CA ASP A 120 -11.47 -3.45 9.17
C ASP A 120 -10.42 -2.91 8.19
N TYR A 121 -9.72 -3.79 7.45
CA TYR A 121 -8.79 -3.35 6.41
C TYR A 121 -9.50 -2.61 5.28
N ILE A 122 -10.69 -3.08 4.88
CA ILE A 122 -11.49 -2.46 3.81
C ILE A 122 -12.00 -1.09 4.27
N ALA A 123 -12.49 -1.02 5.51
CA ALA A 123 -12.94 0.23 6.12
C ALA A 123 -11.80 1.25 6.31
N ASP A 124 -10.57 0.78 6.60
CA ASP A 124 -9.38 1.64 6.64
C ASP A 124 -9.08 2.24 5.27
N VAL A 125 -9.06 1.41 4.22
CA VAL A 125 -8.84 1.89 2.84
C VAL A 125 -9.90 2.91 2.47
N LYS A 126 -11.17 2.65 2.78
CA LYS A 126 -12.25 3.61 2.53
C LYS A 126 -12.02 4.93 3.24
N THR A 127 -11.70 4.87 4.52
CA THR A 127 -11.44 6.07 5.35
C THR A 127 -10.23 6.84 4.82
N PHE A 128 -9.17 6.14 4.41
CA PHE A 128 -7.98 6.72 3.82
C PHE A 128 -8.29 7.42 2.50
N MET A 129 -9.07 6.77 1.63
CA MET A 129 -9.52 7.38 0.38
C MET A 129 -10.33 8.63 0.65
N ASP A 130 -11.35 8.58 1.51
CA ASP A 130 -12.26 9.69 1.76
C ASP A 130 -11.59 10.90 2.42
N LYS A 131 -10.73 10.64 3.41
CA LYS A 131 -10.13 11.72 4.22
C LYS A 131 -8.85 12.28 3.63
N ILE A 132 -8.07 11.48 2.92
CA ILE A 132 -6.71 11.83 2.52
C ILE A 132 -6.57 11.88 0.99
N VAL A 133 -6.82 10.75 0.30
CA VAL A 133 -6.50 10.65 -1.12
C VAL A 133 -7.42 11.50 -1.98
N MET A 134 -8.75 11.38 -1.79
CA MET A 134 -9.73 12.10 -2.62
C MET A 134 -9.59 13.64 -2.51
N PRO A 135 -9.42 14.22 -1.30
CA PRO A 135 -9.19 15.66 -1.18
C PRO A 135 -7.88 16.13 -1.83
N SER A 136 -6.81 15.33 -1.71
CA SER A 136 -5.49 15.69 -2.26
C SER A 136 -5.41 15.50 -3.77
N ALA A 137 -5.89 14.36 -4.28
CA ALA A 137 -5.80 14.01 -5.69
C ALA A 137 -6.86 14.72 -6.56
N GLY A 138 -7.97 15.17 -5.99
CA GLY A 138 -9.02 15.87 -6.73
C GLY A 138 -9.53 15.05 -7.94
N LYS A 139 -9.36 15.62 -9.14
CA LYS A 139 -9.79 15.01 -10.41
C LYS A 139 -8.74 14.12 -11.07
N LEU A 140 -7.55 13.99 -10.49
CA LEU A 140 -6.51 13.13 -11.04
C LEU A 140 -6.99 11.69 -11.16
N PRO A 141 -6.59 10.95 -12.22
CA PRO A 141 -6.79 9.51 -12.31
C PRO A 141 -6.18 8.80 -11.09
N LYS A 142 -6.92 7.86 -10.51
CA LYS A 142 -6.54 7.11 -9.32
C LYS A 142 -6.30 5.65 -9.66
N ILE A 143 -5.12 5.17 -9.32
CA ILE A 143 -4.68 3.80 -9.59
C ILE A 143 -4.36 3.13 -8.26
N ILE A 144 -4.94 1.96 -8.01
CA ILE A 144 -4.53 1.15 -6.87
C ILE A 144 -3.45 0.15 -7.30
N TYR A 145 -2.30 0.19 -6.63
CA TYR A 145 -1.25 -0.82 -6.71
C TYR A 145 -1.21 -1.61 -5.40
N ALA A 146 -1.43 -2.91 -5.46
CA ALA A 146 -1.52 -3.72 -4.25
C ALA A 146 -0.78 -5.04 -4.38
N HIS A 147 -0.02 -5.40 -3.33
CA HIS A 147 0.80 -6.62 -3.30
C HIS A 147 0.30 -7.63 -2.28
N SER A 148 0.26 -8.90 -2.66
CA SER A 148 -0.02 -10.05 -1.77
C SER A 148 -1.32 -9.87 -0.95
N MET A 149 -1.25 -9.81 0.39
CA MET A 149 -2.41 -9.54 1.26
C MET A 149 -3.11 -8.22 0.90
N GLY A 150 -2.35 -7.16 0.62
CA GLY A 150 -2.91 -5.90 0.12
C GLY A 150 -3.70 -6.08 -1.17
N GLY A 151 -3.28 -7.02 -2.05
CA GLY A 151 -4.00 -7.36 -3.27
C GLY A 151 -5.36 -8.01 -3.01
N ALA A 152 -5.48 -8.83 -1.95
CA ALA A 152 -6.77 -9.38 -1.54
C ALA A 152 -7.68 -8.29 -0.94
N ILE A 153 -7.12 -7.39 -0.12
CA ILE A 153 -7.84 -6.23 0.43
C ILE A 153 -8.34 -5.33 -0.69
N ALA A 154 -7.46 -5.00 -1.66
CA ALA A 154 -7.81 -4.17 -2.80
C ALA A 154 -8.92 -4.79 -3.65
N ALA A 155 -8.89 -6.11 -3.88
CA ALA A 155 -9.93 -6.79 -4.65
C ALA A 155 -11.30 -6.69 -3.96
N LEU A 156 -11.37 -6.97 -2.65
CA LEU A 156 -12.60 -6.83 -1.88
C LEU A 156 -13.09 -5.38 -1.81
N PHE A 157 -12.16 -4.42 -1.65
CA PHE A 157 -12.51 -3.01 -1.70
C PHE A 157 -13.12 -2.61 -3.04
N LEU A 158 -12.55 -3.07 -4.15
CA LEU A 158 -13.06 -2.76 -5.50
C LEU A 158 -14.39 -3.45 -5.83
N GLU A 159 -14.69 -4.60 -5.20
CA GLU A 159 -16.02 -5.23 -5.31
C GLU A 159 -17.09 -4.38 -4.64
N GLU A 160 -16.80 -3.72 -3.52
CA GLU A 160 -17.74 -2.89 -2.76
C GLU A 160 -17.76 -1.44 -3.24
N HIS A 161 -16.63 -0.92 -3.71
CA HIS A 161 -16.39 0.50 -4.00
C HIS A 161 -15.62 0.70 -5.32
N PRO A 162 -16.14 0.24 -6.46
CA PRO A 162 -15.45 0.34 -7.76
C PRO A 162 -15.21 1.78 -8.23
N GLU A 163 -15.98 2.73 -7.73
CA GLU A 163 -15.96 4.14 -8.14
C GLU A 163 -14.72 4.92 -7.67
N TYR A 164 -13.94 4.38 -6.73
CA TYR A 164 -12.78 5.09 -6.17
C TYR A 164 -11.55 5.08 -7.07
N PHE A 165 -11.45 4.11 -7.98
CA PHE A 165 -10.26 3.92 -8.80
C PHE A 165 -10.58 3.75 -10.28
N ASP A 166 -9.76 4.38 -11.12
CA ASP A 166 -9.85 4.25 -12.58
C ASP A 166 -9.16 2.98 -13.08
N SER A 167 -8.18 2.46 -12.32
CA SER A 167 -7.40 1.28 -12.68
C SER A 167 -6.84 0.57 -11.44
N ALA A 168 -6.55 -0.73 -11.58
CA ALA A 168 -5.96 -1.54 -10.53
C ALA A 168 -4.82 -2.42 -11.05
N VAL A 169 -3.74 -2.51 -10.28
CA VAL A 169 -2.62 -3.43 -10.50
C VAL A 169 -2.45 -4.28 -9.26
N LEU A 170 -2.80 -5.56 -9.35
CA LEU A 170 -2.70 -6.53 -8.26
C LEU A 170 -1.48 -7.44 -8.49
N SER A 171 -0.41 -7.18 -7.74
CA SER A 171 0.82 -7.97 -7.80
C SER A 171 0.73 -9.18 -6.87
N SER A 172 0.66 -10.37 -7.44
CA SER A 172 0.59 -11.65 -6.70
C SER A 172 -0.46 -11.65 -5.57
N PRO A 173 -1.73 -11.29 -5.85
CA PRO A 173 -2.74 -11.12 -4.80
C PRO A 173 -2.99 -12.42 -4.05
N MET A 174 -3.13 -12.33 -2.73
CA MET A 174 -3.33 -13.47 -1.84
C MET A 174 -4.82 -13.89 -1.79
N PHE A 175 -5.36 -14.45 -2.87
CA PHE A 175 -6.74 -14.94 -2.89
C PHE A 175 -6.93 -16.29 -2.17
N SER A 176 -5.84 -17.00 -1.91
CA SER A 176 -5.88 -18.21 -1.10
C SER A 176 -4.53 -18.48 -0.44
N ILE A 177 -4.56 -19.15 0.72
CA ILE A 177 -3.37 -19.60 1.42
C ILE A 177 -3.21 -21.10 1.15
N LYS A 178 -2.01 -21.52 0.71
CA LYS A 178 -1.66 -22.94 0.63
C LYS A 178 -1.49 -23.49 2.04
N THR A 179 -2.33 -24.44 2.40
CA THR A 179 -2.30 -25.11 3.72
C THR A 179 -1.55 -26.44 3.67
N GLY A 180 -0.80 -26.71 2.61
CA GLY A 180 -0.13 -27.99 2.37
C GLY A 180 -1.14 -29.14 2.33
N ASN A 181 -0.85 -30.25 3.04
CA ASN A 181 -1.72 -31.41 3.13
C ASN A 181 -2.81 -31.27 4.21
N THR A 182 -2.90 -30.11 4.90
CA THR A 182 -3.91 -29.88 5.93
C THR A 182 -5.27 -29.61 5.29
N PRO A 183 -6.31 -30.41 5.58
CA PRO A 183 -7.64 -30.19 5.04
C PRO A 183 -8.15 -28.79 5.40
N LYS A 184 -8.78 -28.08 4.44
CA LYS A 184 -9.33 -26.73 4.67
C LYS A 184 -10.27 -26.66 5.88
N ILE A 185 -11.00 -27.74 6.16
CA ILE A 185 -11.88 -27.84 7.33
C ILE A 185 -11.08 -27.80 8.64
N ALA A 186 -9.94 -28.50 8.71
CA ALA A 186 -9.08 -28.51 9.90
C ALA A 186 -8.45 -27.11 10.13
N VAL A 187 -8.05 -26.42 9.07
CA VAL A 187 -7.55 -25.03 9.15
C VAL A 187 -8.65 -24.10 9.67
N LYS A 188 -9.87 -24.20 9.11
CA LYS A 188 -11.01 -23.40 9.56
C LYS A 188 -11.34 -23.64 11.03
N LEU A 189 -11.33 -24.90 11.49
CA LEU A 189 -11.56 -25.26 12.88
C LEU A 189 -10.45 -24.73 13.81
N LEU A 190 -9.19 -24.78 13.37
CA LEU A 190 -8.06 -24.23 14.13
C LEU A 190 -8.19 -22.71 14.28
N CYS A 191 -8.46 -21.98 13.19
CA CYS A 191 -8.66 -20.53 13.23
C CYS A 191 -9.87 -20.15 14.10
N THR A 192 -10.96 -20.92 14.07
CA THR A 192 -12.13 -20.68 14.91
C THR A 192 -11.83 -20.92 16.40
N LYS A 193 -11.03 -21.97 16.73
CA LYS A 193 -10.60 -22.20 18.11
C LYS A 193 -9.71 -21.09 18.65
N ILE A 194 -8.78 -20.56 17.85
CA ILE A 194 -7.93 -19.43 18.26
C ILE A 194 -8.78 -18.19 18.55
N ARG A 195 -9.82 -17.94 17.74
CA ARG A 195 -10.76 -16.83 17.94
C ARG A 195 -11.61 -16.94 19.24
N LEU A 196 -11.81 -18.14 19.74
CA LEU A 196 -12.57 -18.38 20.98
C LEU A 196 -11.71 -18.37 22.25
N LEU A 197 -10.39 -18.25 22.13
CA LEU A 197 -9.43 -18.24 23.25
C LEU A 197 -8.90 -16.82 23.55
N HIS A 198 -9.36 -15.82 22.82
CA HIS A 198 -9.14 -14.38 23.00
C HIS A 198 -10.48 -13.67 23.14
#